data_b1a94a573d016a93a15a5259f21c8528
#
_entry.id   b1a94a573d016a93a15a5259f21c8528
#
_cell.length_a   1.000
_cell.length_b   1.000
_cell.length_c   1.000
_cell.angle_alpha   90.00
_cell.angle_beta   90.00
_cell.angle_gamma   90.00
#
_symmetry.space_group_name_H-M   'P 1'
#
loop_
_entity.id
_entity.type
_entity.pdbx_description
1 polymer ?
#
loop_
_entity_poly.entity_id
_entity_poly.type
_entity_poly.pdbx_seq_one_letter_code
_entity_poly.pdbx_strand_id
1 'polypeptide(L)'
;RRNPEGKVIEILGHINDPGVDILSVIRRYELAVEFPEEVYAEIEHLGTEVAEADKKGREDLRDLLTITIDGADAKDLDDAVSLKRLGNGNFELGVHIADVSHYVRENTALDKEAYARGTSVYLVDRVIPMLPHKLSNGICSLNPHVDRLALSCLMEVNGKGEVVSHRILESVINSDYRMTYTAVREILEDGAPALLEQYAEILPMLEDMEELRQILGEKRRKRGSVNFDLPESKIIL
;
A
#
# COMPACT_ATOMS: atom_id res chain seq x y z
N ARG A 1 -18.78 34.52 35.35
CA ARG A 1 -18.06 33.89 34.18
C ARG A 1 -17.41 35.05 33.43
N ARG A 2 -16.09 35.06 33.24
CA ARG A 2 -15.42 36.03 32.36
C ARG A 2 -15.77 35.68 30.92
N ASN A 3 -16.01 36.68 30.08
CA ASN A 3 -16.14 36.46 28.64
C ASN A 3 -14.82 35.91 28.10
N PRO A 4 -14.85 34.93 27.17
CA PRO A 4 -13.64 34.44 26.51
C PRO A 4 -12.99 35.58 25.74
N GLU A 5 -11.68 35.74 25.91
CA GLU A 5 -10.86 36.70 25.14
C GLU A 5 -9.98 35.90 24.19
N GLY A 6 -9.82 36.37 22.94
CA GLY A 6 -9.00 35.73 21.93
C GLY A 6 -8.34 36.76 21.03
N LYS A 7 -7.25 36.35 20.39
CA LYS A 7 -6.55 37.11 19.36
C LYS A 7 -6.62 36.35 18.06
N VAL A 8 -7.00 37.04 16.97
CA VAL A 8 -6.89 36.46 15.61
C VAL A 8 -5.41 36.32 15.28
N ILE A 9 -5.00 35.10 14.93
CA ILE A 9 -3.62 34.74 14.56
C ILE A 9 -3.47 34.52 13.08
N GLU A 10 -4.53 34.07 12.39
CA GLU A 10 -4.53 33.79 10.94
C GLU A 10 -5.95 34.02 10.42
N ILE A 11 -6.05 34.47 9.17
CA ILE A 11 -7.29 34.54 8.42
C ILE A 11 -7.23 33.47 7.33
N LEU A 12 -8.07 32.44 7.44
CA LEU A 12 -8.08 31.29 6.53
C LEU A 12 -8.81 31.58 5.20
N GLY A 13 -9.69 32.58 5.17
CA GLY A 13 -10.53 32.96 4.05
C GLY A 13 -11.97 33.27 4.49
N HIS A 14 -12.84 33.52 3.54
CA HIS A 14 -14.27 33.70 3.81
C HIS A 14 -14.95 32.35 3.97
N ILE A 15 -15.94 32.23 4.84
CA ILE A 15 -16.61 30.97 5.15
C ILE A 15 -17.20 30.23 3.92
N ASN A 16 -17.51 31.00 2.86
CA ASN A 16 -18.06 30.45 1.60
C ASN A 16 -16.97 30.23 0.52
N ASP A 17 -15.69 30.47 0.83
CA ASP A 17 -14.61 30.20 -0.11
C ASP A 17 -14.35 28.69 -0.20
N PRO A 18 -14.20 28.12 -1.40
CA PRO A 18 -13.92 26.70 -1.56
C PRO A 18 -12.66 26.27 -0.80
N GLY A 19 -12.74 25.19 -0.04
CA GLY A 19 -11.61 24.59 0.68
C GLY A 19 -11.25 25.24 2.02
N VAL A 20 -11.91 26.35 2.42
CA VAL A 20 -11.68 26.99 3.73
C VAL A 20 -12.13 26.10 4.89
N ASP A 21 -13.17 25.33 4.69
CA ASP A 21 -13.66 24.31 5.61
C ASP A 21 -12.59 23.24 5.86
N ILE A 22 -11.98 22.69 4.82
CA ILE A 22 -10.89 21.70 4.92
C ILE A 22 -9.66 22.35 5.58
N LEU A 23 -9.31 23.59 5.18
CA LEU A 23 -8.20 24.32 5.79
C LEU A 23 -8.43 24.56 7.28
N SER A 24 -9.68 24.81 7.70
CA SER A 24 -10.03 24.98 9.10
C SER A 24 -9.84 23.67 9.90
N VAL A 25 -10.14 22.53 9.30
CA VAL A 25 -9.88 21.20 9.89
C VAL A 25 -8.37 20.98 10.04
N ILE A 26 -7.58 21.26 9.00
CA ILE A 26 -6.11 21.15 9.01
C ILE A 26 -5.54 21.97 10.17
N ARG A 27 -5.97 23.23 10.32
CA ARG A 27 -5.49 24.12 11.39
C ARG A 27 -5.97 23.68 12.77
N ARG A 28 -7.22 23.21 12.88
CA ARG A 28 -7.79 22.75 14.16
C ARG A 28 -7.05 21.55 14.73
N TYR A 29 -6.58 20.65 13.86
CA TYR A 29 -5.85 19.45 14.27
C TYR A 29 -4.34 19.59 14.15
N GLU A 30 -3.85 20.81 13.85
CA GLU A 30 -2.41 21.13 13.75
C GLU A 30 -1.66 20.19 12.78
N LEU A 31 -2.34 19.80 11.67
CA LEU A 31 -1.75 18.89 10.70
C LEU A 31 -0.61 19.59 9.94
N ALA A 32 0.57 18.99 9.97
CA ALA A 32 1.74 19.46 9.26
C ALA A 32 1.61 19.16 7.75
N VAL A 33 1.23 20.18 6.96
CA VAL A 33 1.02 20.01 5.50
C VAL A 33 2.35 19.87 4.77
N GLU A 34 3.33 20.70 5.12
CA GLU A 34 4.66 20.73 4.48
C GLU A 34 5.66 19.91 5.29
N PHE A 35 6.66 19.36 4.60
CA PHE A 35 7.81 18.76 5.25
C PHE A 35 8.90 19.80 5.49
N PRO A 36 9.70 19.67 6.57
CA PRO A 36 10.88 20.49 6.78
C PRO A 36 11.90 20.37 5.65
N GLU A 37 12.70 21.45 5.43
CA GLU A 37 13.72 21.48 4.39
C GLU A 37 14.77 20.36 4.57
N GLU A 38 15.09 20.00 5.81
CA GLU A 38 16.04 18.91 6.11
C GLU A 38 15.54 17.57 5.59
N VAL A 39 14.23 17.33 5.60
CA VAL A 39 13.63 16.10 5.03
C VAL A 39 13.78 16.06 3.52
N TYR A 40 13.52 17.17 2.85
CA TYR A 40 13.71 17.25 1.39
C TYR A 40 15.17 17.10 1.00
N ALA A 41 16.10 17.73 1.74
CA ALA A 41 17.53 17.59 1.51
C ALA A 41 18.02 16.15 1.67
N GLU A 42 17.48 15.43 2.68
CA GLU A 42 17.84 14.03 2.94
C GLU A 42 17.43 13.11 1.78
N ILE A 43 16.30 13.35 1.13
CA ILE A 43 15.81 12.52 0.03
C ILE A 43 16.18 13.03 -1.36
N GLU A 44 16.87 14.16 -1.47
CA GLU A 44 17.19 14.79 -2.76
C GLU A 44 17.96 13.85 -3.69
N HIS A 45 18.92 13.10 -3.12
CA HIS A 45 19.76 12.15 -3.84
C HIS A 45 19.07 10.89 -4.33
N LEU A 46 17.89 10.57 -3.80
CA LEU A 46 17.14 9.36 -4.20
C LEU A 46 16.64 9.52 -5.64
N GLY A 47 16.93 8.51 -6.47
CA GLY A 47 16.39 8.37 -7.82
C GLY A 47 14.96 7.81 -7.82
N THR A 48 14.47 7.54 -9.02
CA THR A 48 13.22 6.83 -9.27
C THR A 48 13.41 5.31 -9.37
N GLU A 49 14.66 4.88 -9.53
CA GLU A 49 15.06 3.49 -9.70
C GLU A 49 15.93 3.05 -8.52
N VAL A 50 15.83 1.76 -8.19
CA VAL A 50 16.64 1.13 -7.16
C VAL A 50 18.08 1.01 -7.65
N ALA A 51 19.04 1.52 -6.88
CA ALA A 51 20.44 1.43 -7.24
C ALA A 51 20.94 -0.02 -7.18
N GLU A 52 21.85 -0.40 -8.08
CA GLU A 52 22.41 -1.76 -8.10
C GLU A 52 23.12 -2.15 -6.80
N ALA A 53 23.67 -1.16 -6.08
CA ALA A 53 24.29 -1.39 -4.78
C ALA A 53 23.26 -1.84 -3.72
N ASP A 54 22.02 -1.34 -3.79
CA ASP A 54 20.94 -1.62 -2.84
C ASP A 54 20.29 -3.00 -3.07
N LYS A 55 20.44 -3.55 -4.27
CA LYS A 55 20.00 -4.91 -4.62
C LYS A 55 20.94 -6.00 -4.08
N LYS A 56 22.18 -5.62 -3.79
CA LYS A 56 23.21 -6.59 -3.41
C LYS A 56 22.90 -7.26 -2.06
N GLY A 57 22.91 -8.59 -2.08
CA GLY A 57 22.66 -9.41 -0.88
C GLY A 57 21.18 -9.71 -0.63
N ARG A 58 20.29 -9.16 -1.44
CA ARG A 58 18.86 -9.46 -1.43
C ARG A 58 18.54 -10.66 -2.33
N GLU A 59 17.50 -11.40 -1.99
CA GLU A 59 16.98 -12.47 -2.86
C GLU A 59 16.36 -11.86 -4.10
N ASP A 60 16.73 -12.36 -5.28
CA ASP A 60 16.16 -11.92 -6.55
C ASP A 60 14.84 -12.66 -6.81
N LEU A 61 13.72 -11.97 -6.70
CA LEU A 61 12.37 -12.47 -6.95
C LEU A 61 11.71 -11.78 -8.15
N ARG A 62 12.48 -11.14 -9.02
CA ARG A 62 11.96 -10.38 -10.17
C ARG A 62 11.30 -11.26 -11.23
N ASP A 63 11.68 -12.54 -11.31
CA ASP A 63 11.06 -13.50 -12.22
C ASP A 63 9.79 -14.15 -11.64
N LEU A 64 9.42 -13.81 -10.41
CA LEU A 64 8.21 -14.30 -9.76
C LEU A 64 7.02 -13.47 -10.19
N LEU A 65 6.03 -14.09 -10.84
CA LEU A 65 4.79 -13.40 -11.23
C LEU A 65 4.14 -12.76 -9.99
N THR A 66 4.14 -11.45 -9.96
CA THR A 66 3.76 -10.65 -8.79
C THR A 66 2.80 -9.53 -9.20
N ILE A 67 1.74 -9.34 -8.43
CA ILE A 67 0.74 -8.29 -8.69
C ILE A 67 0.47 -7.46 -7.45
N THR A 68 0.04 -6.22 -7.64
CA THR A 68 -0.61 -5.41 -6.60
C THR A 68 -2.12 -5.37 -6.85
N ILE A 69 -2.95 -5.27 -5.80
CA ILE A 69 -4.42 -5.17 -5.91
C ILE A 69 -4.90 -4.07 -4.96
N ASP A 70 -5.25 -2.91 -5.52
CA ASP A 70 -5.53 -1.70 -4.75
C ASP A 70 -6.78 -0.97 -5.25
N GLY A 71 -7.11 0.17 -4.64
CA GLY A 71 -8.08 1.11 -5.17
C GLY A 71 -7.59 1.73 -6.49
N ALA A 72 -8.50 2.13 -7.37
CA ALA A 72 -8.14 2.69 -8.69
C ALA A 72 -7.29 3.96 -8.60
N ASP A 73 -7.46 4.73 -7.55
CA ASP A 73 -6.80 6.01 -7.25
C ASP A 73 -5.57 5.89 -6.33
N ALA A 74 -5.26 4.68 -5.82
CA ALA A 74 -4.07 4.44 -5.01
C ALA A 74 -2.79 4.77 -5.79
N LYS A 75 -1.81 5.37 -5.13
CA LYS A 75 -0.50 5.71 -5.70
C LYS A 75 0.66 5.13 -4.89
N ASP A 76 0.38 4.80 -3.67
CA ASP A 76 1.25 4.21 -2.65
C ASP A 76 0.91 2.72 -2.56
N LEU A 77 1.54 1.93 -3.45
CA LEU A 77 1.34 0.49 -3.51
C LEU A 77 2.30 -0.17 -2.52
N ASP A 78 1.84 -0.39 -1.30
CA ASP A 78 2.68 -0.84 -0.19
C ASP A 78 2.88 -2.35 -0.16
N ASP A 79 1.95 -3.12 -0.72
CA ASP A 79 1.98 -4.57 -0.74
C ASP A 79 1.73 -5.16 -2.13
N ALA A 80 2.40 -6.27 -2.39
CA ALA A 80 2.22 -7.08 -3.58
C ALA A 80 2.12 -8.55 -3.20
N VAL A 81 1.49 -9.33 -4.05
CA VAL A 81 1.27 -10.75 -3.82
C VAL A 81 1.68 -11.58 -5.04
N SER A 82 2.20 -12.76 -4.76
CA SER A 82 2.45 -13.80 -5.75
C SER A 82 1.86 -15.12 -5.27
N LEU A 83 1.39 -15.94 -6.19
CA LEU A 83 0.85 -17.25 -5.84
C LEU A 83 1.17 -18.25 -6.94
N LYS A 84 1.59 -19.43 -6.55
CA LYS A 84 1.67 -20.57 -7.45
C LYS A 84 1.23 -21.85 -6.76
N ARG A 85 0.66 -22.78 -7.51
CA ARG A 85 0.33 -24.11 -7.02
C ARG A 85 1.55 -25.01 -7.13
N LEU A 86 1.87 -25.68 -6.01
CA LEU A 86 2.99 -26.61 -5.93
C LEU A 86 2.58 -28.01 -6.43
N GLY A 87 3.57 -28.83 -6.82
CA GLY A 87 3.34 -30.19 -7.30
C GLY A 87 2.70 -31.14 -6.27
N ASN A 88 2.75 -30.81 -4.98
CA ASN A 88 2.07 -31.53 -3.90
C ASN A 88 0.64 -31.05 -3.63
N GLY A 89 0.13 -30.09 -4.44
CA GLY A 89 -1.21 -29.51 -4.32
C GLY A 89 -1.32 -28.36 -3.30
N ASN A 90 -0.26 -28.03 -2.57
CA ASN A 90 -0.20 -26.84 -1.71
C ASN A 90 -0.01 -25.56 -2.54
N PHE A 91 -0.20 -24.42 -1.90
CA PHE A 91 0.07 -23.11 -2.48
C PHE A 91 1.39 -22.56 -1.96
N GLU A 92 2.20 -21.95 -2.80
CA GLU A 92 3.26 -21.05 -2.38
C GLU A 92 2.74 -19.63 -2.53
N LEU A 93 2.40 -19.02 -1.39
CA LEU A 93 1.94 -17.64 -1.28
C LEU A 93 3.13 -16.75 -0.95
N GLY A 94 3.40 -15.76 -1.78
CA GLY A 94 4.32 -14.67 -1.49
C GLY A 94 3.55 -13.41 -1.10
N VAL A 95 3.97 -12.80 -0.01
CA VAL A 95 3.54 -11.46 0.41
C VAL A 95 4.76 -10.59 0.45
N HIS A 96 4.74 -9.51 -0.30
CA HIS A 96 5.87 -8.61 -0.51
C HIS A 96 5.47 -7.23 -0.05
N ILE A 97 6.14 -6.72 0.99
CA ILE A 97 5.88 -5.39 1.54
C ILE A 97 7.04 -4.47 1.15
N ALA A 98 6.73 -3.27 0.69
CA ALA A 98 7.74 -2.27 0.36
C ALA A 98 8.73 -2.08 1.51
N ASP A 99 10.04 -2.23 1.23
CA ASP A 99 11.09 -2.06 2.24
C ASP A 99 11.37 -0.56 2.46
N VAL A 100 10.41 0.11 3.09
CA VAL A 100 10.51 1.53 3.45
C VAL A 100 11.69 1.78 4.39
N SER A 101 12.02 0.81 5.25
CA SER A 101 13.11 0.92 6.23
C SER A 101 14.50 1.00 5.60
N HIS A 102 14.63 0.60 4.33
CA HIS A 102 15.86 0.82 3.57
C HIS A 102 16.15 2.30 3.35
N TYR A 103 15.11 3.09 3.11
CA TYR A 103 15.20 4.53 2.81
C TYR A 103 15.01 5.42 4.03
N VAL A 104 14.12 5.03 4.94
CA VAL A 104 13.85 5.74 6.20
C VAL A 104 14.74 5.16 7.30
N ARG A 105 15.89 5.81 7.54
CA ARG A 105 16.85 5.32 8.52
C ARG A 105 16.61 5.92 9.91
N GLU A 106 16.80 5.10 10.92
CA GLU A 106 16.60 5.48 12.32
C GLU A 106 17.39 6.75 12.69
N ASN A 107 16.73 7.66 13.40
CA ASN A 107 17.27 8.94 13.90
C ASN A 107 17.58 10.00 12.84
N THR A 108 17.27 9.79 11.58
CA THR A 108 17.38 10.81 10.52
C THR A 108 16.30 11.88 10.65
N ALA A 109 16.37 12.95 9.85
CA ALA A 109 15.32 13.98 9.80
C ALA A 109 14.00 13.40 9.29
N LEU A 110 14.10 12.54 8.25
CA LEU A 110 12.95 11.84 7.67
C LEU A 110 12.25 10.93 8.69
N ASP A 111 13.02 10.13 9.43
CA ASP A 111 12.49 9.23 10.48
C ASP A 111 11.78 10.01 11.58
N LYS A 112 12.40 11.10 12.08
CA LYS A 112 11.80 11.95 13.12
C LYS A 112 10.50 12.61 12.67
N GLU A 113 10.46 13.07 11.43
CA GLU A 113 9.25 13.68 10.87
C GLU A 113 8.15 12.63 10.65
N ALA A 114 8.50 11.44 10.11
CA ALA A 114 7.56 10.34 9.96
C ALA A 114 7.00 9.88 11.32
N TYR A 115 7.85 9.80 12.35
CA TYR A 115 7.44 9.46 13.71
C TYR A 115 6.50 10.52 14.30
N ALA A 116 6.79 11.81 14.08
CA ALA A 116 5.96 12.91 14.55
C ALA A 116 4.59 12.92 13.87
N ARG A 117 4.51 12.62 12.58
CA ARG A 117 3.25 12.51 11.83
C ARG A 117 2.45 11.26 12.23
N GLY A 118 3.12 10.13 12.43
CA GLY A 118 2.55 8.87 12.88
C GLY A 118 1.69 8.14 11.85
N THR A 119 1.07 8.86 10.91
CA THR A 119 0.21 8.30 9.85
C THR A 119 0.03 9.31 8.71
N SER A 120 -0.41 8.85 7.54
CA SER A 120 -1.01 9.71 6.52
C SER A 120 -2.44 10.08 6.91
N VAL A 121 -2.85 11.32 6.62
CA VAL A 121 -4.21 11.81 6.89
C VAL A 121 -4.93 12.04 5.58
N TYR A 122 -6.01 11.27 5.35
CA TYR A 122 -6.83 11.35 4.16
C TYR A 122 -7.98 12.32 4.38
N LEU A 123 -7.92 13.49 3.75
CA LEU A 123 -8.99 14.47 3.71
C LEU A 123 -9.83 14.26 2.45
N VAL A 124 -10.96 14.95 2.35
CA VAL A 124 -11.90 14.76 1.23
C VAL A 124 -11.28 15.14 -0.12
N ASP A 125 -10.43 16.18 -0.13
CA ASP A 125 -9.83 16.77 -1.34
C ASP A 125 -8.33 16.45 -1.51
N ARG A 126 -7.66 15.97 -0.46
CA ARG A 126 -6.21 15.75 -0.46
C ARG A 126 -5.75 14.76 0.60
N VAL A 127 -4.52 14.28 0.43
CA VAL A 127 -3.81 13.49 1.45
C VAL A 127 -2.68 14.35 2.01
N ILE A 128 -2.54 14.36 3.34
CA ILE A 128 -1.35 14.85 4.03
C ILE A 128 -0.53 13.61 4.38
N PRO A 129 0.54 13.32 3.63
CA PRO A 129 1.22 12.02 3.73
C PRO A 129 2.16 11.97 4.93
N MET A 130 2.35 10.77 5.48
CA MET A 130 3.35 10.49 6.52
C MET A 130 4.78 10.61 5.97
N LEU A 131 5.00 10.20 4.74
CA LEU A 131 6.28 10.26 4.02
C LEU A 131 6.15 11.13 2.76
N PRO A 132 7.21 11.84 2.33
CA PRO A 132 7.19 12.57 1.07
C PRO A 132 6.80 11.68 -0.12
N HIS A 133 6.03 12.22 -1.07
CA HIS A 133 5.56 11.47 -2.25
C HIS A 133 6.70 10.86 -3.09
N LYS A 134 7.91 11.43 -3.03
CA LYS A 134 9.09 10.84 -3.68
C LYS A 134 9.40 9.43 -3.16
N LEU A 135 9.07 9.16 -1.88
CA LEU A 135 9.14 7.82 -1.30
C LEU A 135 7.81 7.08 -1.49
N SER A 136 6.71 7.57 -0.91
CA SER A 136 5.47 6.81 -0.81
C SER A 136 4.85 6.45 -2.17
N ASN A 137 4.88 7.37 -3.16
CA ASN A 137 4.34 7.12 -4.50
C ASN A 137 5.45 6.74 -5.51
N GLY A 138 6.73 6.94 -5.12
CA GLY A 138 7.91 6.77 -5.94
C GLY A 138 8.67 5.49 -5.66
N ILE A 139 9.86 5.64 -5.04
CA ILE A 139 10.83 4.53 -4.90
C ILE A 139 10.33 3.39 -3.99
N CYS A 140 9.47 3.67 -3.01
CA CYS A 140 8.88 2.66 -2.15
C CYS A 140 7.64 2.01 -2.75
N SER A 141 6.86 2.74 -3.58
CA SER A 141 5.65 2.17 -4.20
C SER A 141 5.99 1.02 -5.14
N LEU A 142 5.34 -0.13 -4.97
CA LEU A 142 5.57 -1.36 -5.74
C LEU A 142 4.95 -1.26 -7.14
N ASN A 143 5.27 -0.16 -7.85
CA ASN A 143 4.81 0.11 -9.20
C ASN A 143 5.21 -1.01 -10.17
N PRO A 144 4.35 -1.33 -11.17
CA PRO A 144 4.63 -2.40 -12.11
C PRO A 144 5.82 -2.08 -13.04
N HIS A 145 6.51 -3.13 -13.47
CA HIS A 145 7.61 -3.12 -14.44
C HIS A 145 8.84 -2.32 -14.02
N VAL A 146 9.03 -2.14 -12.71
CA VAL A 146 10.24 -1.51 -12.15
C VAL A 146 10.71 -2.30 -10.93
N ASP A 147 12.04 -2.37 -10.76
CA ASP A 147 12.61 -3.04 -9.59
C ASP A 147 12.28 -2.28 -8.31
N ARG A 148 11.87 -3.01 -7.28
CA ARG A 148 11.57 -2.48 -5.95
C ARG A 148 12.16 -3.35 -4.86
N LEU A 149 12.62 -2.70 -3.79
CA LEU A 149 13.06 -3.40 -2.59
C LEU A 149 11.85 -3.78 -1.76
N ALA A 150 11.81 -5.03 -1.32
CA ALA A 150 10.74 -5.55 -0.51
C ALA A 150 11.26 -6.41 0.64
N LEU A 151 10.45 -6.48 1.70
CA LEU A 151 10.49 -7.55 2.69
C LEU A 151 9.45 -8.58 2.28
N SER A 152 9.91 -9.76 1.94
CA SER A 152 9.06 -10.82 1.40
C SER A 152 8.88 -11.96 2.38
N CYS A 153 7.64 -12.44 2.51
CA CYS A 153 7.32 -13.68 3.21
C CYS A 153 6.80 -14.69 2.19
N LEU A 154 7.57 -15.73 1.93
CA LEU A 154 7.15 -16.84 1.08
C LEU A 154 6.64 -17.96 1.97
N MET A 155 5.39 -18.38 1.80
CA MET A 155 4.70 -19.34 2.66
C MET A 155 4.17 -20.51 1.85
N GLU A 156 4.47 -21.73 2.28
CA GLU A 156 3.75 -22.91 1.80
C GLU A 156 2.48 -23.09 2.62
N VAL A 157 1.33 -23.06 1.94
CA VAL A 157 0.00 -23.20 2.57
C VAL A 157 -0.70 -24.42 2.02
N ASN A 158 -1.16 -25.31 2.91
CA ASN A 158 -1.87 -26.52 2.51
C ASN A 158 -3.37 -26.27 2.27
N GLY A 159 -4.09 -27.29 1.73
CA GLY A 159 -5.53 -27.21 1.46
C GLY A 159 -6.43 -27.03 2.70
N LYS A 160 -5.87 -27.02 3.92
CA LYS A 160 -6.57 -26.67 5.16
C LYS A 160 -6.31 -25.23 5.62
N GLY A 161 -5.54 -24.47 4.84
CA GLY A 161 -5.12 -23.12 5.18
C GLY A 161 -4.07 -23.07 6.30
N GLU A 162 -3.29 -24.13 6.50
CA GLU A 162 -2.20 -24.18 7.47
C GLU A 162 -0.89 -23.82 6.76
N VAL A 163 -0.12 -22.91 7.35
CA VAL A 163 1.23 -22.60 6.90
C VAL A 163 2.15 -23.75 7.31
N VAL A 164 2.63 -24.49 6.33
CA VAL A 164 3.50 -25.67 6.51
C VAL A 164 4.95 -25.24 6.73
N SER A 165 5.37 -24.23 5.93
CA SER A 165 6.71 -23.62 6.03
C SER A 165 6.64 -22.18 5.61
N HIS A 166 7.63 -21.38 6.01
CA HIS A 166 7.77 -20.00 5.56
C HIS A 166 9.22 -19.54 5.59
N ARG A 167 9.53 -18.54 4.78
CA ARG A 167 10.79 -17.79 4.79
C ARG A 167 10.50 -16.30 4.76
N ILE A 168 11.15 -15.53 5.61
CA ILE A 168 11.11 -14.06 5.59
C ILE A 168 12.49 -13.59 5.14
N LEU A 169 12.52 -12.71 4.16
CA LEU A 169 13.76 -12.29 3.51
C LEU A 169 13.67 -10.88 2.93
N GLU A 170 14.79 -10.22 2.84
CA GLU A 170 14.96 -9.03 2.03
C GLU A 170 15.06 -9.43 0.56
N SER A 171 14.28 -8.79 -0.30
CA SER A 171 14.17 -9.16 -1.71
C SER A 171 14.22 -7.96 -2.65
N VAL A 172 14.40 -8.27 -3.92
CA VAL A 172 14.12 -7.39 -5.05
C VAL A 172 12.99 -8.03 -5.83
N ILE A 173 11.90 -7.29 -6.04
CA ILE A 173 10.77 -7.72 -6.86
C ILE A 173 10.60 -6.79 -8.06
N ASN A 174 9.88 -7.26 -9.08
CA ASN A 174 9.42 -6.46 -10.20
C ASN A 174 7.96 -6.86 -10.44
N SER A 175 7.01 -6.03 -10.01
CA SER A 175 5.59 -6.34 -10.13
C SER A 175 5.17 -6.34 -11.60
N ASP A 176 4.43 -7.36 -12.02
CA ASP A 176 4.01 -7.52 -13.42
C ASP A 176 2.73 -6.76 -13.73
N TYR A 177 1.80 -6.73 -12.77
CA TYR A 177 0.50 -6.09 -12.97
C TYR A 177 0.08 -5.29 -11.74
N ARG A 178 -0.44 -4.09 -12.03
CA ARG A 178 -1.24 -3.33 -11.07
C ARG A 178 -2.71 -3.61 -11.33
N MET A 179 -3.34 -4.36 -10.43
CA MET A 179 -4.76 -4.66 -10.48
C MET A 179 -5.56 -3.71 -9.59
N THR A 180 -6.86 -3.61 -9.85
CA THR A 180 -7.79 -2.94 -8.96
C THR A 180 -8.76 -3.94 -8.35
N TYR A 181 -9.27 -3.66 -7.14
CA TYR A 181 -10.32 -4.49 -6.53
C TYR A 181 -11.52 -4.69 -7.47
N THR A 182 -11.89 -3.63 -8.21
CA THR A 182 -13.00 -3.68 -9.17
C THR A 182 -12.68 -4.64 -10.31
N ALA A 183 -11.50 -4.52 -10.94
CA ALA A 183 -11.11 -5.37 -12.06
C ALA A 183 -11.03 -6.85 -11.65
N VAL A 184 -10.43 -7.15 -10.48
CA VAL A 184 -10.34 -8.53 -9.97
C VAL A 184 -11.74 -9.10 -9.72
N ARG A 185 -12.65 -8.32 -9.13
CA ARG A 185 -14.05 -8.74 -8.94
C ARG A 185 -14.75 -9.03 -10.27
N GLU A 186 -14.66 -8.12 -11.22
CA GLU A 186 -15.28 -8.27 -12.54
C GLU A 186 -14.72 -9.50 -13.32
N ILE A 187 -13.43 -9.82 -13.13
CA ILE A 187 -12.84 -11.04 -13.68
C ILE A 187 -13.42 -12.29 -13.03
N LEU A 188 -13.45 -12.33 -11.69
CA LEU A 188 -13.75 -13.55 -10.95
C LEU A 188 -15.27 -13.79 -10.78
N GLU A 189 -16.09 -12.73 -10.65
CA GLU A 189 -17.52 -12.84 -10.38
C GLU A 189 -18.36 -12.64 -11.65
N ASP A 190 -18.02 -11.63 -12.47
CA ASP A 190 -18.85 -11.22 -13.62
C ASP A 190 -18.37 -11.87 -14.93
N GLY A 191 -17.15 -12.40 -14.97
CA GLY A 191 -16.57 -13.02 -16.17
C GLY A 191 -16.45 -12.05 -17.34
N ALA A 192 -16.09 -10.76 -17.08
CA ALA A 192 -16.03 -9.70 -18.07
C ALA A 192 -15.08 -10.04 -19.24
N PRO A 193 -15.58 -10.28 -20.49
CA PRO A 193 -14.76 -10.85 -21.56
C PRO A 193 -13.53 -10.02 -21.91
N ALA A 194 -13.63 -8.70 -21.91
CA ALA A 194 -12.52 -7.81 -22.22
C ALA A 194 -11.38 -7.89 -21.17
N LEU A 195 -11.74 -8.03 -19.89
CA LEU A 195 -10.76 -8.19 -18.82
C LEU A 195 -10.15 -9.59 -18.80
N LEU A 196 -10.94 -10.62 -19.11
CA LEU A 196 -10.44 -12.00 -19.27
C LEU A 196 -9.39 -12.09 -20.37
N GLU A 197 -9.62 -11.41 -21.50
CA GLU A 197 -8.64 -11.34 -22.59
C GLU A 197 -7.39 -10.54 -22.18
N GLN A 198 -7.60 -9.37 -21.58
CA GLN A 198 -6.50 -8.48 -21.16
C GLN A 198 -5.58 -9.12 -20.12
N TYR A 199 -6.13 -9.88 -19.20
CA TYR A 199 -5.43 -10.47 -18.05
C TYR A 199 -5.32 -12.00 -18.14
N ALA A 200 -5.40 -12.57 -19.36
CA ALA A 200 -5.37 -14.01 -19.58
C ALA A 200 -4.15 -14.71 -18.96
N GLU A 201 -3.00 -14.04 -18.93
CA GLU A 201 -1.75 -14.57 -18.37
C GLU A 201 -1.84 -14.83 -16.86
N ILE A 202 -2.51 -13.94 -16.13
CA ILE A 202 -2.62 -14.03 -14.66
C ILE A 202 -3.92 -14.68 -14.18
N LEU A 203 -4.82 -15.01 -15.10
CA LEU A 203 -6.11 -15.60 -14.73
C LEU A 203 -5.97 -16.88 -13.89
N PRO A 204 -5.09 -17.86 -14.21
CA PRO A 204 -4.89 -19.04 -13.36
C PRO A 204 -4.44 -18.68 -11.94
N MET A 205 -3.59 -17.66 -11.79
CA MET A 205 -3.15 -17.19 -10.49
C MET A 205 -4.30 -16.54 -9.70
N LEU A 206 -5.16 -15.74 -10.35
CA LEU A 206 -6.32 -15.13 -9.71
C LEU A 206 -7.34 -16.18 -9.25
N GLU A 207 -7.56 -17.23 -10.04
CA GLU A 207 -8.41 -18.37 -9.66
C GLU A 207 -7.86 -19.12 -8.45
N ASP A 208 -6.55 -19.40 -8.43
CA ASP A 208 -5.87 -20.01 -7.30
C ASP A 208 -5.90 -19.10 -6.05
N MET A 209 -5.79 -17.78 -6.21
CA MET A 209 -5.94 -16.81 -5.12
C MET A 209 -7.35 -16.84 -4.52
N GLU A 210 -8.37 -16.94 -5.36
CA GLU A 210 -9.77 -17.04 -4.89
C GLU A 210 -9.99 -18.34 -4.13
N GLU A 211 -9.46 -19.48 -4.62
CA GLU A 211 -9.52 -20.74 -3.88
C GLU A 211 -8.85 -20.62 -2.51
N LEU A 212 -7.63 -20.08 -2.47
CA LEU A 212 -6.90 -19.88 -1.21
C LEU A 212 -7.62 -18.91 -0.28
N ARG A 213 -8.20 -17.83 -0.81
CA ARG A 213 -9.01 -16.87 -0.05
C ARG A 213 -10.19 -17.55 0.65
N GLN A 214 -10.89 -18.46 -0.07
CA GLN A 214 -12.00 -19.23 0.51
C GLN A 214 -11.53 -20.16 1.63
N ILE A 215 -10.42 -20.88 1.42
CA ILE A 215 -9.82 -21.78 2.43
C ILE A 215 -9.45 -20.98 3.70
N LEU A 216 -8.76 -19.87 3.54
CA LEU A 216 -8.33 -19.01 4.65
C LEU A 216 -9.54 -18.34 5.34
N GLY A 217 -10.53 -17.92 4.55
CA GLY A 217 -11.78 -17.35 5.06
C GLY A 217 -12.58 -18.33 5.91
N GLU A 218 -12.65 -19.59 5.49
CA GLU A 218 -13.29 -20.66 6.28
C GLU A 218 -12.55 -20.92 7.59
N LYS A 219 -11.23 -20.99 7.55
CA LYS A 219 -10.40 -21.13 8.74
C LYS A 219 -10.61 -19.97 9.72
N ARG A 220 -10.69 -18.73 9.22
CA ARG A 220 -10.98 -17.56 10.05
C ARG A 220 -12.35 -17.63 10.69
N ARG A 221 -13.40 -18.03 9.96
CA ARG A 221 -14.76 -18.23 10.49
C ARG A 221 -14.79 -19.29 11.60
N LYS A 222 -14.12 -20.42 11.40
CA LYS A 222 -14.00 -21.48 12.42
C LYS A 222 -13.31 -21.01 13.71
N ARG A 223 -12.41 -19.99 13.60
CA ARG A 223 -11.76 -19.36 14.75
C ARG A 223 -12.61 -18.30 15.44
N GLY A 224 -13.81 -18.01 14.95
CA GLY A 224 -14.73 -17.03 15.53
C GLY A 224 -14.59 -15.62 14.93
N SER A 225 -14.00 -15.47 13.73
CA SER A 225 -13.99 -14.19 13.02
C SER A 225 -15.40 -13.75 12.67
N VAL A 226 -15.73 -12.50 12.97
CA VAL A 226 -16.98 -11.85 12.61
C VAL A 226 -16.71 -10.88 11.45
N ASN A 227 -17.46 -11.02 10.37
CA ASN A 227 -17.41 -10.05 9.27
C ASN A 227 -18.48 -8.99 9.51
N PHE A 228 -18.08 -7.72 9.42
CA PHE A 228 -18.99 -6.58 9.42
C PHE A 228 -19.11 -6.09 7.98
N ASP A 229 -20.33 -6.13 7.46
CA ASP A 229 -20.67 -5.52 6.18
C ASP A 229 -21.26 -4.14 6.46
N LEU A 230 -20.39 -3.16 6.60
CA LEU A 230 -20.78 -1.78 6.88
C LEU A 230 -20.72 -0.97 5.58
N PRO A 231 -21.75 -0.18 5.25
CA PRO A 231 -21.72 0.69 4.10
C PRO A 231 -20.65 1.77 4.25
N GLU A 232 -19.79 1.89 3.24
CA GLU A 232 -18.83 2.99 3.16
C GLU A 232 -19.47 4.19 2.49
N SER A 233 -19.35 5.36 3.14
CA SER A 233 -19.80 6.63 2.56
C SER A 233 -18.70 7.22 1.70
N LYS A 234 -19.00 7.46 0.42
CA LYS A 234 -18.11 8.20 -0.48
C LYS A 234 -18.62 9.63 -0.63
N ILE A 235 -17.80 10.62 -0.30
CA ILE A 235 -18.09 12.03 -0.53
C ILE A 235 -17.56 12.36 -1.93
N ILE A 236 -18.44 12.88 -2.77
CA ILE A 236 -18.12 13.39 -4.11
C ILE A 236 -18.18 14.90 -4.04
N LEU A 237 -17.06 15.58 -4.37
CA LEU A 237 -16.93 17.04 -4.42
C LEU A 237 -17.39 17.58 -5.77
#